data_12f82073d56ecde5788727341e0456fe
#
_entry.id   12f82073d56ecde5788727341e0456fe
#
_cell.length_a   1.000
_cell.length_b   1.000
_cell.length_c   1.000
_cell.angle_alpha   90.00
_cell.angle_beta   90.00
_cell.angle_gamma   90.00
#
_symmetry.space_group_name_H-M   'P 1'
#
loop_
_entity.id
_entity.type
_entity.pdbx_description
1 polymer ?
#
loop_
_entity_poly.entity_id
_entity_poly.type
_entity_poly.pdbx_seq_one_letter_code
_entity_poly.pdbx_strand_id
1 'polypeptide(L)'
;MRTVLAMLKIHQTLVCSSAKGGLKMVAVGLVPDLTLKAATLACYSAGAKVVGSYSFQLNTSEIEAIDASGCDILLLCGGTDGGNTEVVLHNAAKLTSLQKRFPILYAGNKSCRDEVMSILSNAGFDVMTCDNVMPSYGQLEVDSARQKIREQFLATITKAKGLTSLRSVLDDIVLPTPYSVMEALKLLSKGTVNEPGIGDLMAVDIGGATTDVYSINETFVLRDNVGYKGLREPLDKRSVEGDLGVRFNASSVLTLKEQVADENLKHYVEKISNDIHYPPHSMYDTVLASWCCGIATGRHAGRLESAYTPLGVS
;
A
#
# COMPACT_ATOMS: atom_id res chain seq x y z
N MET A 1 7.64 -31.12 8.01
CA MET A 1 7.12 -30.07 8.90
C MET A 1 6.23 -30.61 10.02
N ARG A 2 5.24 -31.50 9.79
CA ARG A 2 4.40 -32.09 10.86
C ARG A 2 5.17 -32.85 11.94
N THR A 3 6.26 -33.54 11.59
CA THR A 3 7.03 -34.40 12.53
C THR A 3 7.87 -33.60 13.53
N VAL A 4 8.35 -32.42 13.16
CA VAL A 4 9.17 -31.56 14.05
C VAL A 4 8.28 -30.78 15.03
N LEU A 5 7.10 -30.35 14.60
CA LEU A 5 6.15 -29.62 15.44
C LEU A 5 5.54 -30.48 16.57
N ALA A 6 5.46 -31.81 16.37
CA ALA A 6 4.94 -32.72 17.39
C ALA A 6 5.88 -32.87 18.61
N MET A 7 7.14 -32.46 18.51
CA MET A 7 8.13 -32.51 19.60
C MET A 7 8.25 -31.21 20.39
N LEU A 8 7.62 -30.12 19.93
CA LEU A 8 7.66 -28.81 20.57
C LEU A 8 6.37 -28.52 21.32
N LYS A 9 6.46 -28.07 22.56
CA LYS A 9 5.32 -27.56 23.31
C LYS A 9 5.02 -26.16 22.80
N ILE A 10 4.06 -26.07 21.87
CA ILE A 10 3.61 -24.79 21.29
C ILE A 10 2.64 -24.15 22.30
N HIS A 11 2.97 -22.97 22.79
CA HIS A 11 2.13 -22.20 23.70
C HIS A 11 1.20 -21.24 22.99
N GLN A 12 1.65 -20.66 21.86
CA GLN A 12 0.90 -19.72 21.04
C GLN A 12 1.38 -19.79 19.59
N THR A 13 0.45 -19.69 18.65
CA THR A 13 0.75 -19.65 17.21
C THR A 13 0.28 -18.32 16.62
N LEU A 14 1.21 -17.51 16.15
CA LEU A 14 0.94 -16.28 15.41
C LEU A 14 1.23 -16.52 13.92
N VAL A 15 0.38 -16.01 13.06
CA VAL A 15 0.51 -16.21 11.62
C VAL A 15 0.38 -14.87 10.89
N CYS A 16 1.32 -14.60 9.99
CA CYS A 16 1.14 -13.58 8.97
C CYS A 16 1.01 -14.21 7.58
N SER A 17 0.20 -13.61 6.74
CA SER A 17 -0.03 -14.09 5.37
C SER A 17 0.67 -13.17 4.37
N SER A 18 1.63 -13.74 3.65
CA SER A 18 2.03 -13.20 2.34
C SER A 18 1.11 -13.80 1.29
N ALA A 19 -0.05 -13.20 1.05
CA ALA A 19 -0.87 -13.61 -0.09
C ALA A 19 -0.05 -13.43 -1.36
N LYS A 20 -0.10 -14.42 -2.28
CA LYS A 20 0.62 -14.35 -3.56
C LYS A 20 0.28 -13.04 -4.27
N GLY A 21 1.21 -12.06 -4.28
CA GLY A 21 1.01 -10.72 -4.82
C GLY A 21 0.44 -9.65 -3.85
N GLY A 22 0.15 -9.99 -2.57
CA GLY A 22 -0.45 -9.06 -1.61
C GLY A 22 -1.92 -8.74 -1.92
N LEU A 23 -2.55 -7.91 -1.08
CA LEU A 23 -3.86 -7.33 -1.35
C LEU A 23 -3.71 -6.23 -2.41
N LYS A 24 -4.33 -6.40 -3.55
CA LYS A 24 -4.29 -5.42 -4.64
C LYS A 24 -5.46 -4.45 -4.51
N MET A 25 -5.17 -3.17 -4.45
CA MET A 25 -6.19 -2.14 -4.33
C MET A 25 -6.11 -1.11 -5.44
N VAL A 26 -7.25 -0.59 -5.83
CA VAL A 26 -7.38 0.64 -6.62
C VAL A 26 -7.84 1.74 -5.69
N ALA A 27 -7.21 2.91 -5.77
CA ALA A 27 -7.58 4.11 -5.05
C ALA A 27 -8.17 5.15 -6.00
N VAL A 28 -9.34 5.68 -5.64
CA VAL A 28 -10.00 6.77 -6.39
C VAL A 28 -10.19 7.94 -5.43
N GLY A 29 -9.72 9.11 -5.83
CA GLY A 29 -9.83 10.33 -5.03
C GLY A 29 -10.28 11.53 -5.86
N LEU A 30 -10.47 12.69 -5.22
CA LEU A 30 -10.86 13.92 -5.92
C LEU A 30 -9.65 14.70 -6.42
N VAL A 31 -8.65 14.94 -5.54
CA VAL A 31 -7.46 15.74 -5.84
C VAL A 31 -6.21 14.89 -5.62
N PRO A 32 -5.26 14.86 -6.58
CA PRO A 32 -4.06 14.01 -6.51
C PRO A 32 -3.27 14.16 -5.21
N ASP A 33 -2.86 15.38 -4.87
CA ASP A 33 -2.00 15.68 -3.73
C ASP A 33 -2.74 15.71 -2.36
N LEU A 34 -4.05 15.45 -2.35
CA LEU A 34 -4.91 15.50 -1.17
C LEU A 34 -5.66 14.18 -0.97
N THR A 35 -6.90 14.08 -1.41
CA THR A 35 -7.77 12.93 -1.15
C THR A 35 -7.28 11.64 -1.80
N LEU A 36 -6.66 11.69 -2.99
CA LEU A 36 -6.04 10.50 -3.60
C LEU A 36 -4.80 10.08 -2.83
N LYS A 37 -3.97 11.03 -2.40
CA LYS A 37 -2.82 10.74 -1.54
C LYS A 37 -3.27 10.13 -0.21
N ALA A 38 -4.32 10.65 0.42
CA ALA A 38 -4.90 10.09 1.65
C ALA A 38 -5.39 8.65 1.44
N ALA A 39 -6.12 8.39 0.34
CA ALA A 39 -6.59 7.05 -0.02
C ALA A 39 -5.42 6.07 -0.23
N THR A 40 -4.38 6.50 -0.94
CA THR A 40 -3.19 5.69 -1.20
C THR A 40 -2.44 5.36 0.11
N LEU A 41 -2.29 6.33 1.00
CA LEU A 41 -1.70 6.12 2.33
C LEU A 41 -2.52 5.15 3.18
N ALA A 42 -3.87 5.23 3.13
CA ALA A 42 -4.74 4.28 3.80
C ALA A 42 -4.51 2.84 3.28
N CYS A 43 -4.44 2.66 1.97
CA CYS A 43 -4.13 1.36 1.36
C CYS A 43 -2.77 0.81 1.82
N TYR A 44 -1.72 1.62 1.75
CA TYR A 44 -0.37 1.20 2.15
C TYR A 44 -0.28 0.88 3.63
N SER A 45 -0.91 1.69 4.50
CA SER A 45 -0.92 1.44 5.95
C SER A 45 -1.69 0.17 6.33
N ALA A 46 -2.65 -0.26 5.50
CA ALA A 46 -3.35 -1.53 5.66
C ALA A 46 -2.56 -2.76 5.16
N GLY A 47 -1.39 -2.55 4.56
CA GLY A 47 -0.57 -3.61 3.99
C GLY A 47 -0.90 -3.96 2.53
N ALA A 48 -1.71 -3.15 1.85
CA ALA A 48 -2.08 -3.36 0.45
C ALA A 48 -1.02 -2.86 -0.54
N LYS A 49 -1.09 -3.36 -1.77
CA LYS A 49 -0.41 -2.84 -2.95
C LYS A 49 -1.41 -2.05 -3.79
N VAL A 50 -1.15 -0.78 -4.07
CA VAL A 50 -1.97 0.02 -4.98
C VAL A 50 -1.58 -0.31 -6.41
N VAL A 51 -2.51 -0.88 -7.18
CA VAL A 51 -2.32 -1.29 -8.58
C VAL A 51 -2.91 -0.29 -9.58
N GLY A 52 -3.64 0.71 -9.10
CA GLY A 52 -4.16 1.83 -9.86
C GLY A 52 -4.58 2.96 -8.93
N SER A 53 -4.36 4.20 -9.37
CA SER A 53 -4.75 5.40 -8.62
C SER A 53 -5.30 6.43 -9.60
N TYR A 54 -6.51 6.92 -9.30
CA TYR A 54 -7.26 7.80 -10.19
C TYR A 54 -7.80 9.00 -9.43
N SER A 55 -7.81 10.16 -10.08
CA SER A 55 -8.30 11.41 -9.49
C SER A 55 -9.28 12.10 -10.42
N PHE A 56 -10.01 13.08 -9.89
CA PHE A 56 -11.06 13.80 -10.61
C PHE A 56 -12.23 12.90 -11.01
N GLN A 57 -12.92 13.23 -12.10
CA GLN A 57 -14.01 12.43 -12.65
C GLN A 57 -13.47 11.28 -13.49
N LEU A 58 -13.85 10.06 -13.14
CA LEU A 58 -13.49 8.87 -13.88
C LEU A 58 -14.06 8.90 -15.29
N ASN A 59 -13.22 8.56 -16.26
CA ASN A 59 -13.57 8.40 -17.66
C ASN A 59 -13.68 6.91 -18.05
N THR A 60 -14.05 6.64 -19.29
CA THR A 60 -14.29 5.27 -19.76
C THR A 60 -13.01 4.45 -19.82
N SER A 61 -11.89 5.02 -20.25
CA SER A 61 -10.61 4.29 -20.31
C SER A 61 -10.07 3.94 -18.92
N GLU A 62 -10.34 4.77 -17.91
CA GLU A 62 -9.99 4.46 -16.52
C GLU A 62 -10.84 3.33 -15.95
N ILE A 63 -12.13 3.25 -16.29
CA ILE A 63 -12.98 2.11 -15.94
C ILE A 63 -12.45 0.80 -16.56
N GLU A 64 -12.07 0.82 -17.83
CA GLU A 64 -11.46 -0.33 -18.50
C GLU A 64 -10.14 -0.74 -17.82
N ALA A 65 -9.31 0.23 -17.43
CA ALA A 65 -8.06 -0.01 -16.70
C ALA A 65 -8.33 -0.60 -15.30
N ILE A 66 -9.35 -0.15 -14.60
CA ILE A 66 -9.78 -0.70 -13.30
C ILE A 66 -10.24 -2.16 -13.49
N ASP A 67 -11.06 -2.47 -14.49
CA ASP A 67 -11.48 -3.84 -14.80
C ASP A 67 -10.28 -4.76 -15.13
N ALA A 68 -9.28 -4.23 -15.83
CA ALA A 68 -8.07 -4.98 -16.18
C ALA A 68 -7.08 -5.16 -15.02
N SER A 69 -7.15 -4.31 -13.98
CA SER A 69 -6.15 -4.21 -12.90
C SER A 69 -6.01 -5.47 -12.05
N GLY A 70 -7.08 -6.29 -11.99
CA GLY A 70 -7.17 -7.43 -11.08
C GLY A 70 -7.16 -7.01 -9.62
N CYS A 71 -7.74 -5.87 -9.28
CA CYS A 71 -7.86 -5.41 -7.90
C CYS A 71 -8.80 -6.31 -7.09
N ASP A 72 -8.49 -6.44 -5.80
CA ASP A 72 -9.28 -7.19 -4.83
C ASP A 72 -10.30 -6.30 -4.11
N ILE A 73 -9.98 -5.01 -3.91
CA ILE A 73 -10.81 -4.00 -3.25
C ILE A 73 -10.57 -2.65 -3.92
N LEU A 74 -11.63 -1.89 -4.16
CA LEU A 74 -11.54 -0.49 -4.57
C LEU A 74 -11.83 0.43 -3.38
N LEU A 75 -10.96 1.41 -3.13
CA LEU A 75 -11.17 2.49 -2.16
C LEU A 75 -11.65 3.74 -2.90
N LEU A 76 -12.89 4.14 -2.66
CA LEU A 76 -13.49 5.36 -3.20
C LEU A 76 -13.49 6.45 -2.14
N CYS A 77 -12.77 7.52 -2.40
CA CYS A 77 -12.70 8.72 -1.56
C CYS A 77 -13.07 9.94 -2.39
N GLY A 78 -13.29 11.06 -1.71
CA GLY A 78 -13.44 12.35 -2.37
C GLY A 78 -14.25 13.34 -1.55
N GLY A 79 -13.83 14.60 -1.61
CA GLY A 79 -14.39 15.69 -0.84
C GLY A 79 -14.09 15.61 0.66
N THR A 80 -13.99 16.78 1.30
CA THR A 80 -14.08 16.90 2.76
C THR A 80 -15.53 16.74 3.20
N ASP A 81 -15.77 16.52 4.48
CA ASP A 81 -17.13 16.41 5.01
C ASP A 81 -17.90 17.71 4.81
N GLY A 82 -19.05 17.63 4.15
CA GLY A 82 -19.84 18.80 3.74
C GLY A 82 -19.27 19.57 2.53
N GLY A 83 -18.15 19.10 1.94
CA GLY A 83 -17.55 19.69 0.74
C GLY A 83 -18.10 19.14 -0.58
N ASN A 84 -17.26 18.97 -1.57
CA ASN A 84 -17.65 18.51 -2.91
C ASN A 84 -18.34 17.14 -2.86
N THR A 85 -19.51 17.04 -3.48
CA THR A 85 -20.30 15.81 -3.63
C THR A 85 -20.38 15.36 -5.09
N GLU A 86 -20.33 16.29 -6.03
CA GLU A 86 -20.56 16.06 -7.46
C GLU A 86 -19.61 15.01 -8.04
N VAL A 87 -18.29 15.17 -7.80
CA VAL A 87 -17.29 14.27 -8.38
C VAL A 87 -17.40 12.87 -7.81
N VAL A 88 -17.64 12.72 -6.50
CA VAL A 88 -17.73 11.40 -5.89
C VAL A 88 -19.00 10.67 -6.32
N LEU A 89 -20.11 11.37 -6.49
CA LEU A 89 -21.36 10.80 -7.03
C LEU A 89 -21.21 10.42 -8.50
N HIS A 90 -20.55 11.27 -9.31
CA HIS A 90 -20.18 10.92 -10.69
C HIS A 90 -19.34 9.64 -10.72
N ASN A 91 -18.32 9.55 -9.88
CA ASN A 91 -17.44 8.38 -9.82
C ASN A 91 -18.19 7.13 -9.37
N ALA A 92 -19.08 7.23 -8.37
CA ALA A 92 -19.93 6.12 -7.95
C ALA A 92 -20.83 5.64 -9.10
N ALA A 93 -21.47 6.55 -9.82
CA ALA A 93 -22.30 6.22 -10.99
C ALA A 93 -21.43 5.59 -12.10
N LYS A 94 -20.24 6.13 -12.37
CA LYS A 94 -19.35 5.61 -13.41
C LYS A 94 -18.83 4.20 -13.07
N LEU A 95 -18.54 3.91 -11.81
CA LEU A 95 -18.12 2.59 -11.33
C LEU A 95 -19.19 1.51 -11.54
N THR A 96 -20.47 1.86 -11.69
CA THR A 96 -21.54 0.87 -11.98
C THR A 96 -21.33 0.16 -13.31
N SER A 97 -20.58 0.76 -14.25
CA SER A 97 -20.27 0.17 -15.55
C SER A 97 -19.13 -0.86 -15.54
N LEU A 98 -18.44 -1.05 -14.42
CA LEU A 98 -17.43 -2.12 -14.26
C LEU A 98 -18.05 -3.49 -14.55
N GLN A 99 -17.33 -4.32 -15.30
CA GLN A 99 -17.73 -5.69 -15.61
C GLN A 99 -17.46 -6.64 -14.44
N LYS A 100 -16.34 -6.42 -13.74
CA LYS A 100 -15.95 -7.21 -12.56
C LYS A 100 -16.62 -6.66 -11.31
N ARG A 101 -16.93 -7.58 -10.38
CA ARG A 101 -17.49 -7.25 -9.08
C ARG A 101 -16.48 -7.59 -8.00
N PHE A 102 -16.02 -6.59 -7.32
CA PHE A 102 -15.16 -6.65 -6.14
C PHE A 102 -15.72 -5.69 -5.08
N PRO A 103 -15.39 -5.87 -3.81
CA PRO A 103 -15.81 -4.98 -2.75
C PRO A 103 -15.34 -3.54 -2.99
N ILE A 104 -16.22 -2.59 -2.69
CA ILE A 104 -15.91 -1.16 -2.72
C ILE A 104 -15.99 -0.61 -1.30
N LEU A 105 -14.91 -0.02 -0.81
CA LEU A 105 -14.88 0.71 0.45
C LEU A 105 -15.05 2.19 0.16
N TYR A 106 -16.10 2.79 0.70
CA TYR A 106 -16.31 4.23 0.64
C TYR A 106 -15.75 4.90 1.90
N ALA A 107 -14.83 5.82 1.71
CA ALA A 107 -14.14 6.58 2.76
C ALA A 107 -14.03 8.07 2.40
N GLY A 108 -15.10 8.64 1.86
CA GLY A 108 -15.19 10.02 1.42
C GLY A 108 -16.20 10.85 2.22
N ASN A 109 -16.60 11.97 1.63
CA ASN A 109 -17.55 12.93 2.21
C ASN A 109 -18.79 12.25 2.78
N LYS A 110 -19.02 12.39 4.09
CA LYS A 110 -20.15 11.78 4.79
C LYS A 110 -21.53 12.23 4.26
N SER A 111 -21.60 13.44 3.68
CA SER A 111 -22.86 14.02 3.21
C SER A 111 -23.50 13.28 2.02
N CYS A 112 -22.69 12.53 1.26
CA CYS A 112 -23.20 11.72 0.11
C CYS A 112 -23.03 10.22 0.33
N ARG A 113 -22.73 9.78 1.56
CA ARG A 113 -22.50 8.36 1.89
C ARG A 113 -23.66 7.46 1.49
N ASP A 114 -24.88 7.83 1.90
CA ASP A 114 -26.07 7.01 1.66
C ASP A 114 -26.40 6.92 0.15
N GLU A 115 -26.20 8.00 -0.59
CA GLU A 115 -26.41 8.04 -2.03
C GLU A 115 -25.37 7.19 -2.77
N VAL A 116 -24.08 7.30 -2.42
CA VAL A 116 -23.01 6.45 -2.97
C VAL A 116 -23.30 4.98 -2.71
N MET A 117 -23.67 4.63 -1.47
CA MET A 117 -24.05 3.27 -1.11
C MET A 117 -25.22 2.77 -1.96
N SER A 118 -26.27 3.58 -2.12
CA SER A 118 -27.43 3.22 -2.92
C SER A 118 -27.05 2.97 -4.39
N ILE A 119 -26.29 3.89 -5.01
CA ILE A 119 -25.86 3.76 -6.41
C ILE A 119 -25.10 2.45 -6.62
N LEU A 120 -24.09 2.19 -5.80
CA LEU A 120 -23.21 1.03 -5.98
C LEU A 120 -23.88 -0.29 -5.59
N SER A 121 -24.66 -0.32 -4.50
CA SER A 121 -25.37 -1.54 -4.07
C SER A 121 -26.45 -1.94 -5.07
N ASN A 122 -27.20 -0.97 -5.65
CA ASN A 122 -28.17 -1.25 -6.70
C ASN A 122 -27.54 -1.81 -7.98
N ALA A 123 -26.26 -1.51 -8.22
CA ALA A 123 -25.48 -2.09 -9.30
C ALA A 123 -24.85 -3.45 -8.95
N GLY A 124 -25.12 -4.00 -7.76
CA GLY A 124 -24.66 -5.32 -7.33
C GLY A 124 -23.25 -5.37 -6.74
N PHE A 125 -22.73 -4.23 -6.28
CA PHE A 125 -21.46 -4.22 -5.55
C PHE A 125 -21.66 -4.50 -4.05
N ASP A 126 -20.68 -5.18 -3.44
CA ASP A 126 -20.53 -5.24 -1.99
C ASP A 126 -19.89 -3.94 -1.52
N VAL A 127 -20.66 -3.10 -0.84
CA VAL A 127 -20.23 -1.75 -0.45
C VAL A 127 -20.07 -1.67 1.05
N MET A 128 -18.87 -1.31 1.46
CA MET A 128 -18.53 -1.02 2.85
C MET A 128 -18.30 0.47 3.02
N THR A 129 -18.51 0.98 4.23
CA THR A 129 -18.22 2.37 4.57
C THR A 129 -17.34 2.48 5.80
N CYS A 130 -16.57 3.55 5.87
CA CYS A 130 -15.84 3.97 7.06
C CYS A 130 -15.80 5.50 7.14
N ASP A 131 -15.05 6.04 8.07
CA ASP A 131 -14.87 7.47 8.18
C ASP A 131 -14.08 8.01 6.99
N ASN A 132 -14.29 9.30 6.69
CA ASN A 132 -13.60 9.97 5.61
C ASN A 132 -12.09 10.03 5.88
N VAL A 133 -11.26 9.59 4.92
CA VAL A 133 -9.79 9.65 5.04
C VAL A 133 -9.24 11.08 5.13
N MET A 134 -10.05 12.06 4.70
CA MET A 134 -9.72 13.49 4.82
C MET A 134 -10.99 14.28 5.16
N PRO A 135 -11.45 14.22 6.43
CA PRO A 135 -12.70 14.87 6.86
C PRO A 135 -12.65 16.40 6.76
N SER A 136 -11.47 16.97 6.94
CA SER A 136 -11.19 18.40 6.80
C SER A 136 -9.95 18.62 5.94
N TYR A 137 -9.81 19.79 5.36
CA TYR A 137 -8.65 20.11 4.53
C TYR A 137 -7.33 19.92 5.28
N GLY A 138 -6.45 19.07 4.75
CA GLY A 138 -5.14 18.79 5.34
C GLY A 138 -5.16 17.86 6.56
N GLN A 139 -6.33 17.40 7.03
CA GLN A 139 -6.45 16.44 8.12
C GLN A 139 -6.52 15.02 7.55
N LEU A 140 -5.54 14.19 7.91
CA LEU A 140 -5.46 12.79 7.49
C LEU A 140 -6.03 11.88 8.60
N GLU A 141 -7.05 11.07 8.26
CA GLU A 141 -7.73 10.12 9.15
C GLU A 141 -7.84 8.75 8.47
N VAL A 142 -6.75 7.97 8.50
CA VAL A 142 -6.69 6.69 7.77
C VAL A 142 -7.04 5.46 8.60
N ASP A 143 -7.15 5.58 9.91
CA ASP A 143 -7.25 4.43 10.81
C ASP A 143 -8.53 3.61 10.59
N SER A 144 -9.67 4.28 10.40
CA SER A 144 -10.96 3.62 10.14
C SER A 144 -10.91 2.86 8.80
N ALA A 145 -10.38 3.49 7.74
CA ALA A 145 -10.20 2.85 6.44
C ALA A 145 -9.22 1.68 6.50
N ARG A 146 -8.08 1.85 7.18
CA ARG A 146 -7.08 0.80 7.40
C ARG A 146 -7.69 -0.43 8.07
N GLN A 147 -8.49 -0.24 9.12
CA GLN A 147 -9.14 -1.32 9.81
C GLN A 147 -10.13 -2.07 8.90
N LYS A 148 -10.97 -1.36 8.15
CA LYS A 148 -11.94 -1.96 7.22
C LYS A 148 -11.27 -2.73 6.07
N ILE A 149 -10.22 -2.19 5.49
CA ILE A 149 -9.43 -2.87 4.46
C ILE A 149 -8.87 -4.18 5.02
N ARG A 150 -8.35 -4.16 6.24
CA ARG A 150 -7.81 -5.34 6.90
C ARG A 150 -8.88 -6.39 7.20
N GLU A 151 -10.04 -6.00 7.72
CA GLU A 151 -11.17 -6.90 7.97
C GLU A 151 -11.57 -7.63 6.67
N GLN A 152 -11.69 -6.89 5.57
CA GLN A 152 -12.05 -7.44 4.26
C GLN A 152 -10.97 -8.36 3.68
N PHE A 153 -9.70 -8.00 3.86
CA PHE A 153 -8.59 -8.86 3.46
C PHE A 153 -8.63 -10.22 4.18
N LEU A 154 -8.85 -10.21 5.49
CA LEU A 154 -8.97 -11.43 6.29
C LEU A 154 -10.16 -12.29 5.85
N ALA A 155 -11.31 -11.67 5.58
CA ALA A 155 -12.50 -12.35 5.08
C ALA A 155 -12.25 -13.02 3.71
N THR A 156 -11.51 -12.34 2.83
CA THR A 156 -11.17 -12.85 1.49
C THR A 156 -10.19 -14.01 1.55
N ILE A 157 -9.13 -13.92 2.35
CA ILE A 157 -8.14 -15.01 2.51
C ILE A 157 -8.76 -16.25 3.11
N THR A 158 -9.60 -16.08 4.13
CA THR A 158 -10.26 -17.23 4.79
C THR A 158 -11.20 -17.97 3.86
N LYS A 159 -11.87 -17.30 2.94
CA LYS A 159 -12.75 -17.90 1.92
C LYS A 159 -11.95 -18.58 0.79
N ALA A 160 -10.91 -17.91 0.27
CA ALA A 160 -10.23 -18.33 -0.95
C ALA A 160 -9.23 -19.49 -0.79
N LYS A 161 -8.67 -19.72 0.38
CA LYS A 161 -7.55 -20.66 0.59
C LYS A 161 -7.89 -21.92 1.39
N GLY A 162 -9.16 -22.20 1.67
CA GLY A 162 -9.52 -23.37 2.47
C GLY A 162 -8.91 -23.36 3.88
N LEU A 163 -8.51 -22.17 4.37
CA LEU A 163 -7.95 -21.97 5.72
C LEU A 163 -8.96 -22.23 6.83
N THR A 164 -10.20 -22.54 6.48
CA THR A 164 -11.23 -23.02 7.43
C THR A 164 -10.77 -24.23 8.23
N SER A 165 -9.96 -25.11 7.65
CA SER A 165 -9.39 -26.27 8.37
C SER A 165 -8.21 -25.92 9.26
N LEU A 166 -7.59 -24.74 9.10
CA LEU A 166 -6.50 -24.24 9.93
C LEU A 166 -7.00 -23.37 11.09
N ARG A 167 -8.22 -22.84 11.02
CA ARG A 167 -8.81 -22.01 12.09
C ARG A 167 -8.84 -22.69 13.46
N SER A 168 -8.94 -24.01 13.50
CA SER A 168 -8.89 -24.77 14.75
C SER A 168 -7.48 -24.93 15.34
N VAL A 169 -6.44 -24.53 14.60
CA VAL A 169 -5.03 -24.66 15.00
C VAL A 169 -4.36 -23.28 15.14
N LEU A 170 -5.01 -22.24 14.63
CA LEU A 170 -4.49 -20.87 14.62
C LEU A 170 -5.28 -20.06 15.66
N ASP A 171 -4.59 -19.61 16.69
CA ASP A 171 -5.11 -18.55 17.54
C ASP A 171 -5.36 -17.31 16.66
N ASP A 172 -6.54 -16.73 16.73
CA ASP A 172 -7.29 -15.83 15.87
C ASP A 172 -6.60 -14.67 15.13
N ILE A 173 -5.28 -14.61 15.02
CA ILE A 173 -4.61 -13.46 14.43
C ILE A 173 -3.84 -13.84 13.17
N VAL A 174 -4.48 -13.67 12.00
CA VAL A 174 -3.79 -13.64 10.70
C VAL A 174 -3.65 -12.19 10.27
N LEU A 175 -2.42 -11.71 10.13
CA LEU A 175 -2.11 -10.35 9.71
C LEU A 175 -1.47 -10.35 8.31
N PRO A 176 -1.70 -9.31 7.49
CA PRO A 176 -0.86 -9.09 6.31
C PRO A 176 0.60 -8.92 6.73
N THR A 177 1.53 -9.60 6.04
CA THR A 177 2.97 -9.50 6.37
C THR A 177 3.46 -8.06 6.48
N PRO A 178 3.15 -7.14 5.54
CA PRO A 178 3.64 -5.77 5.65
C PRO A 178 3.08 -5.01 6.87
N TYR A 179 1.86 -5.35 7.28
CA TYR A 179 1.29 -4.79 8.51
C TYR A 179 2.03 -5.29 9.75
N SER A 180 2.34 -6.60 9.80
CA SER A 180 3.11 -7.19 10.91
C SER A 180 4.52 -6.58 11.01
N VAL A 181 5.16 -6.32 9.86
CA VAL A 181 6.46 -5.63 9.80
C VAL A 181 6.34 -4.21 10.37
N MET A 182 5.32 -3.43 9.96
CA MET A 182 5.09 -2.07 10.47
C MET A 182 4.91 -2.07 12.00
N GLU A 183 4.09 -2.98 12.54
CA GLU A 183 3.87 -3.05 13.99
C GLU A 183 5.14 -3.47 14.75
N ALA A 184 5.93 -4.38 14.19
CA ALA A 184 7.22 -4.75 14.77
C ALA A 184 8.22 -3.58 14.76
N LEU A 185 8.26 -2.81 13.67
CA LEU A 185 9.10 -1.62 13.57
C LEU A 185 8.67 -0.50 14.53
N LYS A 186 7.36 -0.32 14.73
CA LYS A 186 6.84 0.60 15.75
C LYS A 186 7.28 0.19 17.14
N LEU A 187 7.22 -1.11 17.45
CA LEU A 187 7.67 -1.62 18.72
C LEU A 187 9.18 -1.41 18.90
N LEU A 188 9.97 -1.63 17.86
CA LEU A 188 11.41 -1.38 17.88
C LEU A 188 11.73 0.10 18.08
N SER A 189 11.00 0.99 17.40
CA SER A 189 11.17 2.45 17.50
C SER A 189 10.80 2.97 18.88
N LYS A 190 9.62 2.60 19.39
CA LYS A 190 9.03 3.15 20.62
C LYS A 190 9.45 2.40 21.88
N GLY A 191 9.85 1.14 21.73
CA GLY A 191 10.17 0.26 22.85
C GLY A 191 8.94 -0.32 23.55
N THR A 192 9.18 -0.88 24.71
CA THR A 192 8.17 -1.45 25.62
C THR A 192 8.22 -0.74 26.96
N VAL A 193 7.35 -1.12 27.90
CA VAL A 193 7.38 -0.62 29.28
C VAL A 193 8.73 -0.92 29.95
N ASN A 194 9.39 -2.00 29.56
CA ASN A 194 10.64 -2.48 30.20
C ASN A 194 11.91 -2.14 29.41
N GLU A 195 11.77 -1.88 28.11
CA GLU A 195 12.93 -1.68 27.21
C GLU A 195 12.69 -0.42 26.37
N PRO A 196 13.62 0.54 26.39
CA PRO A 196 13.52 1.73 25.58
C PRO A 196 13.63 1.38 24.10
N GLY A 197 12.90 2.11 23.24
CA GLY A 197 13.04 2.01 21.80
C GLY A 197 14.32 2.67 21.28
N ILE A 198 14.60 2.44 20.00
CA ILE A 198 15.77 3.02 19.32
C ILE A 198 15.51 4.41 18.74
N GLY A 199 14.25 4.93 18.85
CA GLY A 199 13.85 6.20 18.27
C GLY A 199 13.48 6.10 16.79
N ASP A 200 13.64 7.20 16.06
CA ASP A 200 13.35 7.28 14.62
C ASP A 200 14.12 6.22 13.85
N LEU A 201 13.43 5.55 12.93
CA LEU A 201 14.03 4.51 12.11
C LEU A 201 13.47 4.49 10.68
N MET A 202 14.28 3.96 9.78
CA MET A 202 13.84 3.55 8.44
C MET A 202 14.24 2.09 8.22
N ALA A 203 13.33 1.32 7.62
CA ALA A 203 13.58 -0.08 7.28
C ALA A 203 13.18 -0.34 5.81
N VAL A 204 13.89 -1.26 5.17
CA VAL A 204 13.62 -1.67 3.79
C VAL A 204 13.47 -3.18 3.75
N ASP A 205 12.35 -3.66 3.21
CA ASP A 205 12.08 -5.08 2.96
C ASP A 205 12.12 -5.32 1.45
N ILE A 206 13.17 -5.99 0.99
CA ILE A 206 13.44 -6.24 -0.43
C ILE A 206 12.99 -7.66 -0.77
N GLY A 207 11.90 -7.75 -1.51
CA GLY A 207 11.35 -9.02 -1.97
C GLY A 207 11.75 -9.37 -3.40
N GLY A 208 11.32 -10.56 -3.84
CA GLY A 208 11.52 -11.00 -5.22
C GLY A 208 10.75 -10.17 -6.25
N ALA A 209 9.62 -9.59 -5.86
CA ALA A 209 8.71 -8.85 -6.74
C ALA A 209 8.57 -7.37 -6.38
N THR A 210 8.67 -7.00 -5.12
CA THR A 210 8.44 -5.65 -4.60
C THR A 210 9.49 -5.28 -3.57
N THR A 211 9.66 -3.99 -3.36
CA THR A 211 10.46 -3.44 -2.26
C THR A 211 9.56 -2.54 -1.42
N ASP A 212 9.48 -2.82 -0.14
CA ASP A 212 8.73 -2.05 0.83
C ASP A 212 9.68 -1.17 1.65
N VAL A 213 9.31 0.09 1.83
CA VAL A 213 10.04 1.03 2.68
C VAL A 213 9.13 1.51 3.79
N TYR A 214 9.65 1.48 5.00
CA TYR A 214 8.97 1.92 6.22
C TYR A 214 9.77 3.03 6.87
N SER A 215 9.11 4.06 7.37
CA SER A 215 9.70 5.06 8.24
C SER A 215 8.82 5.28 9.46
N ILE A 216 9.43 5.32 10.63
CA ILE A 216 8.81 5.63 11.91
C ILE A 216 9.52 6.85 12.45
N ASN A 217 8.76 7.93 12.69
CA ASN A 217 9.31 9.16 13.22
C ASN A 217 8.53 9.55 14.49
N GLU A 218 9.20 10.09 15.48
CA GLU A 218 8.56 10.57 16.70
C GLU A 218 7.94 11.96 16.50
N THR A 219 8.58 12.79 15.70
CA THR A 219 8.17 14.17 15.47
C THR A 219 8.35 14.59 14.01
N PHE A 220 7.57 15.59 13.60
CA PHE A 220 7.83 16.26 12.33
C PHE A 220 8.93 17.31 12.52
N VAL A 221 10.09 17.06 11.92
CA VAL A 221 11.14 18.07 11.84
C VAL A 221 10.92 18.86 10.55
N LEU A 222 10.40 20.08 10.67
CA LEU A 222 10.39 21.03 9.57
C LEU A 222 11.72 21.80 9.59
N ARG A 223 12.44 21.76 8.47
CA ARG A 223 13.55 22.70 8.27
C ARG A 223 12.96 24.08 7.96
N ASP A 224 13.65 25.13 8.42
CA ASP A 224 13.30 26.49 8.04
C ASP A 224 13.22 26.63 6.52
N ASN A 225 12.21 27.33 6.01
CA ASN A 225 11.95 27.53 4.59
C ASN A 225 11.55 26.27 3.77
N VAL A 226 11.16 25.17 4.42
CA VAL A 226 10.61 24.00 3.73
C VAL A 226 9.12 23.87 4.02
N GLY A 227 8.28 23.94 2.97
CA GLY A 227 6.85 23.71 3.04
C GLY A 227 6.48 22.35 2.43
N TYR A 228 5.39 21.75 2.89
CA TYR A 228 4.83 20.58 2.23
C TYR A 228 3.89 20.99 1.10
N LYS A 229 4.06 20.36 -0.06
CA LYS A 229 3.08 20.44 -1.13
C LYS A 229 2.00 19.38 -0.90
N GLY A 230 0.75 19.81 -0.75
CA GLY A 230 -0.38 18.90 -0.51
C GLY A 230 -0.48 18.40 0.93
N LEU A 231 -0.96 17.16 1.11
CA LEU A 231 -1.17 16.54 2.39
C LEU A 231 0.17 16.18 3.07
N ARG A 232 0.30 16.51 4.35
CA ARG A 232 1.43 16.03 5.15
C ARG A 232 1.45 14.51 5.23
N GLU A 233 2.64 13.95 5.21
CA GLU A 233 2.81 12.51 5.39
C GLU A 233 2.66 12.13 6.86
N PRO A 234 2.15 10.91 7.17
CA PRO A 234 2.07 10.43 8.54
C PRO A 234 3.46 10.21 9.13
N LEU A 235 3.55 10.24 10.46
CA LEU A 235 4.79 9.93 11.21
C LEU A 235 5.23 8.48 10.92
N ASP A 236 4.27 7.56 10.85
CA ASP A 236 4.50 6.16 10.50
C ASP A 236 4.07 5.96 9.04
N LYS A 237 5.03 5.85 8.14
CA LYS A 237 4.79 5.78 6.70
C LYS A 237 5.30 4.47 6.12
N ARG A 238 4.54 3.87 5.20
CA ARG A 238 4.97 2.79 4.31
C ARG A 238 4.75 3.19 2.86
N SER A 239 5.71 2.86 2.01
CA SER A 239 5.54 2.84 0.55
C SER A 239 5.90 1.47 -0.01
N VAL A 240 5.32 1.14 -1.17
CA VAL A 240 5.54 -0.13 -1.87
C VAL A 240 5.94 0.18 -3.30
N GLU A 241 7.15 -0.25 -3.65
CA GLU A 241 7.65 -0.15 -5.01
C GLU A 241 7.36 -1.46 -5.75
N GLY A 242 6.30 -1.42 -6.55
CA GLY A 242 5.79 -2.61 -7.23
C GLY A 242 6.62 -3.05 -8.43
N ASP A 243 7.56 -2.21 -8.87
CA ASP A 243 8.48 -2.43 -9.99
C ASP A 243 9.91 -2.78 -9.54
N LEU A 244 10.18 -2.77 -8.24
CA LEU A 244 11.49 -3.04 -7.67
C LEU A 244 11.51 -4.38 -6.93
N GLY A 245 12.09 -5.40 -7.54
CA GLY A 245 12.24 -6.72 -6.95
C GLY A 245 13.39 -7.49 -7.57
N VAL A 246 14.09 -8.29 -6.74
CA VAL A 246 15.34 -8.96 -7.14
C VAL A 246 15.13 -10.23 -7.97
N ARG A 247 13.88 -10.59 -8.28
CA ARG A 247 13.55 -11.78 -9.11
C ARG A 247 12.52 -11.43 -10.19
N PHE A 248 11.24 -11.31 -9.82
CA PHE A 248 10.15 -11.08 -10.78
C PHE A 248 10.25 -9.75 -11.52
N ASN A 249 10.83 -8.74 -10.88
CA ASN A 249 10.99 -7.40 -11.42
C ASN A 249 12.46 -6.98 -11.58
N ALA A 250 13.38 -7.94 -11.62
CA ALA A 250 14.80 -7.66 -11.81
C ALA A 250 15.10 -6.95 -13.14
N SER A 251 14.33 -7.26 -14.20
CA SER A 251 14.42 -6.57 -15.49
C SER A 251 14.03 -5.09 -15.38
N SER A 252 13.01 -4.75 -14.59
CA SER A 252 12.62 -3.36 -14.34
C SER A 252 13.72 -2.61 -13.59
N VAL A 253 14.32 -3.23 -12.58
CA VAL A 253 15.46 -2.67 -11.83
C VAL A 253 16.65 -2.44 -12.76
N LEU A 254 16.96 -3.41 -13.64
CA LEU A 254 18.02 -3.31 -14.63
C LEU A 254 17.78 -2.12 -15.57
N THR A 255 16.57 -1.94 -16.10
CA THR A 255 16.22 -0.81 -16.98
C THR A 255 16.47 0.53 -16.31
N LEU A 256 16.15 0.66 -15.02
CA LEU A 256 16.39 1.89 -14.25
C LEU A 256 17.89 2.19 -14.00
N LYS A 257 18.74 1.18 -14.14
CA LYS A 257 20.19 1.24 -13.88
C LYS A 257 21.05 0.75 -15.06
N GLU A 258 20.48 0.69 -16.25
CA GLU A 258 21.11 0.12 -17.44
C GLU A 258 22.50 0.74 -17.76
N GLN A 259 22.66 2.05 -17.51
CA GLN A 259 23.91 2.76 -17.77
C GLN A 259 25.10 2.31 -16.92
N VAL A 260 24.83 1.68 -15.77
CA VAL A 260 25.86 1.21 -14.81
C VAL A 260 25.93 -0.31 -14.69
N ALA A 261 25.08 -1.04 -15.41
CA ALA A 261 25.03 -2.49 -15.44
C ALA A 261 26.08 -3.05 -16.40
N ASP A 262 26.91 -3.97 -15.93
CA ASP A 262 27.81 -4.73 -16.81
C ASP A 262 27.07 -5.85 -17.56
N GLU A 263 27.70 -6.39 -18.59
CA GLU A 263 27.11 -7.43 -19.47
C GLU A 263 26.85 -8.75 -18.71
N ASN A 264 27.63 -9.08 -17.70
CA ASN A 264 27.42 -10.30 -16.91
C ASN A 264 26.16 -10.17 -16.02
N LEU A 265 25.95 -8.99 -15.42
CA LEU A 265 24.73 -8.71 -14.67
C LEU A 265 23.50 -8.73 -15.58
N LYS A 266 23.58 -8.13 -16.78
CA LYS A 266 22.48 -8.17 -17.77
C LYS A 266 22.14 -9.63 -18.12
N HIS A 267 23.12 -10.44 -18.40
CA HIS A 267 22.94 -11.86 -18.69
C HIS A 267 22.35 -12.65 -17.50
N TYR A 268 22.79 -12.33 -16.28
CA TYR A 268 22.20 -12.90 -15.06
C TYR A 268 20.72 -12.54 -14.91
N VAL A 269 20.37 -11.26 -15.10
CA VAL A 269 18.98 -10.78 -15.03
C VAL A 269 18.12 -11.45 -16.10
N GLU A 270 18.62 -11.64 -17.30
CA GLU A 270 17.93 -12.41 -18.35
C GLU A 270 17.60 -13.85 -17.89
N LYS A 271 18.58 -14.55 -17.30
CA LYS A 271 18.38 -15.91 -16.78
C LYS A 271 17.32 -15.98 -15.69
N ILE A 272 17.38 -15.11 -14.68
CA ILE A 272 16.39 -15.10 -13.59
C ILE A 272 15.01 -14.63 -14.05
N SER A 273 14.91 -13.84 -15.11
CA SER A 273 13.64 -13.42 -15.71
C SER A 273 12.97 -14.57 -16.48
N ASN A 274 13.75 -15.44 -17.09
CA ASN A 274 13.25 -16.62 -17.81
C ASN A 274 12.97 -17.81 -16.86
N ASP A 275 13.75 -17.95 -15.80
CA ASP A 275 13.57 -18.97 -14.76
C ASP A 275 13.77 -18.35 -13.37
N ILE A 276 12.65 -18.11 -12.69
CA ILE A 276 12.64 -17.52 -11.35
C ILE A 276 13.38 -18.39 -10.32
N HIS A 277 13.50 -19.69 -10.55
CA HIS A 277 14.22 -20.65 -9.70
C HIS A 277 15.69 -20.78 -10.07
N TYR A 278 16.17 -20.00 -11.07
CA TYR A 278 17.58 -19.97 -11.41
C TYR A 278 18.44 -19.71 -10.16
N PRO A 279 19.53 -20.44 -9.96
CA PRO A 279 20.33 -20.36 -8.75
C PRO A 279 20.76 -18.93 -8.40
N PRO A 280 20.72 -18.54 -7.12
CA PRO A 280 21.13 -17.23 -6.70
C PRO A 280 22.63 -17.01 -6.95
N HIS A 281 22.99 -15.77 -7.26
CA HIS A 281 24.37 -15.33 -7.39
C HIS A 281 24.64 -14.20 -6.40
N SER A 282 25.37 -14.47 -5.33
CA SER A 282 25.50 -13.58 -4.18
C SER A 282 25.90 -12.14 -4.55
N MET A 283 26.85 -11.94 -5.46
CA MET A 283 27.28 -10.62 -5.91
C MET A 283 26.17 -9.89 -6.68
N TYR A 284 25.56 -10.53 -7.68
CA TYR A 284 24.53 -9.90 -8.52
C TYR A 284 23.23 -9.65 -7.77
N ASP A 285 22.82 -10.59 -6.91
CA ASP A 285 21.67 -10.39 -6.04
C ASP A 285 21.89 -9.22 -5.07
N THR A 286 23.12 -9.06 -4.54
CA THR A 286 23.48 -7.92 -3.69
C THR A 286 23.42 -6.59 -4.45
N VAL A 287 23.90 -6.56 -5.70
CA VAL A 287 23.83 -5.36 -6.55
C VAL A 287 22.37 -4.98 -6.83
N LEU A 288 21.54 -5.95 -7.23
CA LEU A 288 20.11 -5.72 -7.47
C LEU A 288 19.40 -5.22 -6.20
N ALA A 289 19.67 -5.86 -5.05
CA ALA A 289 19.08 -5.44 -3.77
C ALA A 289 19.54 -4.03 -3.37
N SER A 290 20.80 -3.68 -3.57
CA SER A 290 21.34 -2.35 -3.32
C SER A 290 20.64 -1.30 -4.20
N TRP A 291 20.39 -1.60 -5.47
CA TRP A 291 19.67 -0.71 -6.37
C TRP A 291 18.18 -0.55 -5.98
N CYS A 292 17.52 -1.66 -5.65
CA CYS A 292 16.16 -1.63 -5.11
C CYS A 292 16.09 -0.73 -3.87
N CYS A 293 16.99 -0.93 -2.91
CA CYS A 293 17.07 -0.13 -1.69
C CYS A 293 17.24 1.36 -1.99
N GLY A 294 18.25 1.71 -2.79
CA GLY A 294 18.54 3.12 -3.11
C GLY A 294 17.43 3.83 -3.88
N ILE A 295 16.80 3.15 -4.85
CA ILE A 295 15.69 3.73 -5.61
C ILE A 295 14.45 3.87 -4.72
N ALA A 296 14.10 2.83 -3.99
CA ALA A 296 12.91 2.80 -3.13
C ALA A 296 12.98 3.85 -2.02
N THR A 297 14.13 3.96 -1.33
CA THR A 297 14.33 4.97 -0.29
C THR A 297 14.28 6.40 -0.86
N GLY A 298 14.85 6.63 -2.05
CA GLY A 298 14.76 7.92 -2.73
C GLY A 298 13.31 8.32 -3.08
N ARG A 299 12.51 7.35 -3.56
CA ARG A 299 11.08 7.57 -3.85
C ARG A 299 10.28 7.79 -2.55
N HIS A 300 10.58 7.04 -1.50
CA HIS A 300 9.94 7.14 -0.19
C HIS A 300 10.21 8.49 0.48
N ALA A 301 11.44 8.98 0.43
CA ALA A 301 11.83 10.27 0.98
C ALA A 301 11.20 11.47 0.26
N GLY A 302 10.84 11.29 -1.02
CA GLY A 302 10.33 12.35 -1.87
C GLY A 302 11.44 13.25 -2.44
N ARG A 303 11.05 14.41 -2.97
CA ARG A 303 11.97 15.36 -3.61
C ARG A 303 11.80 16.75 -3.01
N LEU A 304 12.92 17.46 -2.85
CA LEU A 304 12.90 18.89 -2.58
C LEU A 304 12.84 19.62 -3.93
N GLU A 305 11.86 20.52 -4.05
CA GLU A 305 11.70 21.38 -5.22
C GLU A 305 11.78 22.83 -4.74
N SER A 306 12.51 23.67 -5.48
CA SER A 306 12.55 25.11 -5.20
C SER A 306 11.29 25.78 -5.72
N ALA A 307 10.58 26.49 -4.84
CA ALA A 307 9.44 27.30 -5.25
C ALA A 307 9.87 28.76 -5.44
N TYR A 308 9.57 29.31 -6.62
CA TYR A 308 9.78 30.72 -6.90
C TYR A 308 8.53 31.50 -6.48
N THR A 309 8.70 32.39 -5.53
CA THR A 309 7.64 33.31 -5.09
C THR A 309 7.99 34.73 -5.49
N PRO A 310 7.03 35.67 -5.53
CA PRO A 310 7.34 37.09 -5.75
C PRO A 310 8.29 37.69 -4.72
N LEU A 311 8.50 37.01 -3.58
CA LEU A 311 9.39 37.44 -2.49
C LEU A 311 10.77 36.73 -2.54
N GLY A 312 11.01 35.88 -3.55
CA GLY A 312 12.27 35.14 -3.72
C GLY A 312 12.10 33.64 -3.89
N VAL A 313 13.20 32.89 -3.76
CA VAL A 313 13.22 31.43 -3.77
C VAL A 313 13.08 30.91 -2.36
N SER A 314 12.15 30.02 -2.10
CA SER A 314 11.99 29.31 -0.81
C SER A 314 12.33 27.83 -0.98
#